data_bd4e0f7842ed3eac49cce65efe820cac
#
_entry.id   bd4e0f7842ed3eac49cce65efe820cac
#
_cell.length_a   1.000
_cell.length_b   1.000
_cell.length_c   1.000
_cell.angle_alpha   90.00
_cell.angle_beta   90.00
_cell.angle_gamma   90.00
#
_symmetry.space_group_name_H-M   'P 1'
#
loop_
_entity.id
_entity.type
_entity.pdbx_description
1 polymer ?
#
loop_
_entity_poly.entity_id
_entity_poly.type
_entity_poly.pdbx_seq_one_letter_code
_entity_poly.pdbx_strand_id
1 'polypeptide(L)'
;TMPAYKDSMLTEARLASASFHKLENDKIEIEFTTKGAQPYTVKIKDYKAYDSTDLYLIKPQASEYGISLFAGENINTKDFVFQVAEHNDSTIIMQLPFAGGGYIQQKFWLESGSYMMQNELSFVNMDGIIPRNVSMLDIDWSVVIPRLEKGYKNEKQYSKLDFYYDGDKKPEEIGRGRDGSERIDT
;
A
#
# COMPACT_ATOMS: atom_id res chain seq x y z
N THR A 1 -0.46 1.81 -28.33
CA THR A 1 -1.77 2.18 -27.75
C THR A 1 -2.12 1.14 -26.72
N MET A 2 -2.22 1.52 -25.45
CA MET A 2 -2.68 0.60 -24.39
C MET A 2 -4.15 0.26 -24.65
N PRO A 3 -4.58 -1.00 -24.48
CA PRO A 3 -5.98 -1.37 -24.66
C PRO A 3 -6.85 -0.61 -23.64
N ALA A 4 -7.99 -0.12 -24.07
CA ALA A 4 -8.98 0.49 -23.20
C ALA A 4 -9.66 -0.60 -22.36
N TYR A 5 -9.96 -0.30 -21.10
CA TYR A 5 -10.79 -1.15 -20.27
C TYR A 5 -12.23 -1.14 -20.77
N LYS A 6 -12.96 -2.24 -20.53
CA LYS A 6 -14.40 -2.32 -20.85
C LYS A 6 -15.21 -1.35 -19.99
N ASP A 7 -14.76 -1.15 -18.74
CA ASP A 7 -15.33 -0.16 -17.83
C ASP A 7 -14.78 1.23 -18.14
N SER A 8 -15.68 2.18 -18.46
CA SER A 8 -15.30 3.55 -18.81
C SER A 8 -14.67 4.31 -17.65
N MET A 9 -15.11 4.05 -16.40
CA MET A 9 -14.56 4.68 -15.20
C MET A 9 -13.11 4.22 -14.96
N LEU A 10 -12.81 2.94 -15.23
CA LEU A 10 -11.43 2.44 -15.16
C LEU A 10 -10.54 3.06 -16.24
N THR A 11 -11.07 3.26 -17.44
CA THR A 11 -10.34 3.95 -18.51
C THR A 11 -10.00 5.40 -18.12
N GLU A 12 -10.96 6.13 -17.56
CA GLU A 12 -10.75 7.49 -17.04
C GLU A 12 -9.74 7.50 -15.88
N ALA A 13 -9.90 6.61 -14.91
CA ALA A 13 -9.02 6.49 -13.75
C ALA A 13 -7.56 6.17 -14.14
N ARG A 14 -7.37 5.43 -15.23
CA ARG A 14 -6.03 5.12 -15.75
C ARG A 14 -5.33 6.33 -16.38
N LEU A 15 -6.10 7.22 -17.01
CA LEU A 15 -5.60 8.40 -17.71
C LEU A 15 -5.51 9.64 -16.80
N ALA A 16 -6.12 9.58 -15.62
CA ALA A 16 -6.12 10.69 -14.68
C ALA A 16 -4.70 11.01 -14.15
N SER A 17 -4.49 12.26 -13.76
CA SER A 17 -3.25 12.70 -13.13
C SER A 17 -3.27 12.35 -11.64
N ALA A 18 -2.19 11.73 -11.17
CA ALA A 18 -2.04 11.45 -9.74
C ALA A 18 -1.84 12.74 -8.93
N SER A 19 -2.35 12.74 -7.71
CA SER A 19 -2.11 13.77 -6.70
C SER A 19 -1.50 13.16 -5.44
N PHE A 20 -0.94 14.02 -4.58
CA PHE A 20 -0.30 13.64 -3.33
C PHE A 20 -1.03 14.26 -2.15
N HIS A 21 -1.18 13.48 -1.09
CA HIS A 21 -1.89 13.87 0.11
C HIS A 21 -1.11 13.39 1.35
N LYS A 22 -1.07 14.22 2.37
CA LYS A 22 -0.29 13.95 3.57
C LYS A 22 -1.19 13.66 4.77
N LEU A 23 -0.83 12.63 5.54
CA LEU A 23 -1.26 12.43 6.91
C LEU A 23 -0.03 12.49 7.82
N GLU A 24 -0.19 13.09 9.00
CA GLU A 24 0.87 13.12 9.99
C GLU A 24 0.34 13.16 11.42
N ASN A 25 1.13 12.62 12.33
CA ASN A 25 0.96 12.81 13.76
C ASN A 25 2.30 13.29 14.36
N ASP A 26 2.47 13.24 15.67
CA ASP A 26 3.70 13.63 16.35
C ASP A 26 4.89 12.70 16.07
N LYS A 27 4.67 11.46 15.57
CA LYS A 27 5.68 10.43 15.35
C LYS A 27 6.06 10.22 13.88
N ILE A 28 5.09 10.26 13.00
CA ILE A 28 5.23 9.82 11.61
C ILE A 28 4.57 10.80 10.65
N GLU A 29 5.15 10.96 9.48
CA GLU A 29 4.59 11.70 8.34
C GLU A 29 4.52 10.74 7.15
N ILE A 30 3.36 10.61 6.54
CA ILE A 30 3.11 9.76 5.38
C ILE A 30 2.52 10.61 4.27
N GLU A 31 3.18 10.61 3.12
CA GLU A 31 2.62 11.14 1.89
C GLU A 31 2.03 9.99 1.07
N PHE A 32 0.78 10.11 0.67
CA PHE A 32 0.07 9.14 -0.17
C PHE A 32 0.02 9.63 -1.59
N THR A 33 0.09 8.71 -2.55
CA THR A 33 -0.27 8.96 -3.93
C THR A 33 -1.65 8.39 -4.23
N THR A 34 -2.46 9.13 -5.00
CA THR A 34 -3.73 8.60 -5.51
C THR A 34 -3.54 7.53 -6.57
N LYS A 35 -2.36 7.39 -7.17
CA LYS A 35 -2.01 6.29 -8.07
C LYS A 35 -1.82 5.00 -7.26
N GLY A 36 -2.76 4.06 -7.43
CA GLY A 36 -2.80 2.83 -6.66
C GLY A 36 -3.28 3.00 -5.21
N ALA A 37 -3.63 4.22 -4.78
CA ALA A 37 -4.03 4.54 -3.40
C ALA A 37 -3.05 3.95 -2.37
N GLN A 38 -1.79 4.41 -2.37
CA GLN A 38 -0.73 3.81 -1.57
C GLN A 38 0.18 4.86 -0.90
N PRO A 39 0.91 4.49 0.16
CA PRO A 39 1.98 5.33 0.69
C PRO A 39 3.08 5.56 -0.36
N TYR A 40 3.46 6.81 -0.55
CA TYR A 40 4.52 7.24 -1.46
C TYR A 40 5.82 7.56 -0.72
N THR A 41 5.71 8.22 0.44
CA THR A 41 6.82 8.39 1.38
C THR A 41 6.36 8.11 2.81
N VAL A 42 7.27 7.57 3.63
CA VAL A 42 7.04 7.36 5.05
C VAL A 42 8.27 7.87 5.81
N LYS A 43 8.09 8.93 6.58
CA LYS A 43 9.15 9.58 7.36
C LYS A 43 8.88 9.47 8.86
N ILE A 44 9.88 9.07 9.63
CA ILE A 44 9.87 9.08 11.10
C ILE A 44 10.37 10.43 11.58
N LYS A 45 9.62 11.10 12.48
CA LYS A 45 9.94 12.45 12.93
C LYS A 45 10.98 12.50 14.05
N ASP A 46 10.96 11.53 14.97
CA ASP A 46 11.78 11.54 16.19
C ASP A 46 13.22 11.09 15.96
N TYR A 47 13.54 10.53 14.78
CA TYR A 47 14.83 9.93 14.50
C TYR A 47 15.46 10.50 13.24
N LYS A 48 16.79 10.39 13.17
CA LYS A 48 17.59 10.73 12.00
C LYS A 48 18.33 9.48 11.50
N ALA A 49 18.59 9.44 10.20
CA ALA A 49 19.47 8.44 9.62
C ALA A 49 20.92 8.66 10.08
N TYR A 50 21.80 7.70 9.86
CA TYR A 50 23.21 7.74 10.30
C TYR A 50 24.01 8.95 9.80
N ASP A 51 23.58 9.57 8.71
CA ASP A 51 24.17 10.77 8.10
C ASP A 51 23.51 12.08 8.55
N SER A 52 22.65 12.00 9.57
CA SER A 52 21.86 13.10 10.14
C SER A 52 20.76 13.66 9.23
N THR A 53 20.48 13.01 8.11
CA THR A 53 19.31 13.33 7.27
C THR A 53 18.03 12.82 7.89
N ASP A 54 16.88 13.22 7.34
CA ASP A 54 15.59 12.71 7.76
C ASP A 54 15.50 11.20 7.54
N LEU A 55 14.91 10.51 8.52
CA LEU A 55 14.76 9.06 8.48
C LEU A 55 13.50 8.69 7.71
N TYR A 56 13.70 8.17 6.49
CA TYR A 56 12.63 7.64 5.66
C TYR A 56 12.62 6.11 5.70
N LEU A 57 11.48 5.50 6.00
CA LEU A 57 11.24 4.07 5.83
C LEU A 57 10.91 3.75 4.37
N ILE A 58 10.16 4.64 3.71
CA ILE A 58 9.83 4.57 2.28
C ILE A 58 10.21 5.91 1.66
N LYS A 59 11.06 5.87 0.63
CA LYS A 59 11.43 7.03 -0.19
C LYS A 59 10.54 7.13 -1.42
N PRO A 60 10.47 8.28 -2.10
CA PRO A 60 9.72 8.42 -3.35
C PRO A 60 10.07 7.32 -4.35
N GLN A 61 9.05 6.70 -4.96
CA GLN A 61 9.19 5.62 -5.95
C GLN A 61 9.84 4.32 -5.42
N ALA A 62 10.03 4.19 -4.11
CA ALA A 62 10.61 3.00 -3.48
C ALA A 62 9.56 1.94 -3.10
N SER A 63 8.28 2.22 -3.25
CA SER A 63 7.18 1.30 -2.95
C SER A 63 6.24 1.19 -4.15
N GLU A 64 5.80 -0.02 -4.42
CA GLU A 64 4.72 -0.33 -5.35
C GLU A 64 3.76 -1.29 -4.67
N TYR A 65 2.51 -0.90 -4.56
CA TYR A 65 1.43 -1.68 -3.98
C TYR A 65 0.28 -1.80 -4.96
N GLY A 66 -0.31 -2.97 -5.06
CA GLY A 66 -1.46 -3.21 -5.91
C GLY A 66 -2.25 -4.43 -5.49
N ILE A 67 -3.52 -4.43 -5.83
CA ILE A 67 -4.45 -5.53 -5.63
C ILE A 67 -4.87 -6.02 -7.00
N SER A 68 -4.59 -7.29 -7.30
CA SER A 68 -5.00 -7.95 -8.52
C SER A 68 -6.32 -8.67 -8.30
N LEU A 69 -7.31 -8.39 -9.14
CA LEU A 69 -8.62 -9.02 -9.06
C LEU A 69 -9.30 -9.08 -10.45
N PHE A 70 -10.32 -9.93 -10.55
CA PHE A 70 -11.20 -9.97 -11.71
C PHE A 70 -12.49 -9.19 -11.43
N ALA A 71 -12.69 -8.11 -12.16
CA ALA A 71 -13.87 -7.25 -12.09
C ALA A 71 -14.48 -7.07 -13.49
N GLY A 72 -14.96 -8.19 -14.10
CA GLY A 72 -15.37 -8.24 -15.50
C GLY A 72 -14.19 -8.36 -16.48
N GLU A 73 -13.01 -7.96 -16.05
CA GLU A 73 -11.70 -8.13 -16.69
C GLU A 73 -10.62 -8.15 -15.59
N ASN A 74 -9.42 -8.62 -15.92
CA ASN A 74 -8.31 -8.60 -14.97
C ASN A 74 -7.80 -7.17 -14.80
N ILE A 75 -7.78 -6.71 -13.57
CA ILE A 75 -7.25 -5.41 -13.19
C ILE A 75 -6.22 -5.53 -12.08
N ASN A 76 -5.30 -4.54 -12.01
CA ASN A 76 -4.46 -4.31 -10.84
C ASN A 76 -4.65 -2.86 -10.41
N THR A 77 -4.95 -2.63 -9.14
CA THR A 77 -5.29 -1.29 -8.62
C THR A 77 -4.15 -0.28 -8.78
N LYS A 78 -2.90 -0.72 -8.85
CA LYS A 78 -1.73 0.17 -9.09
C LYS A 78 -1.79 0.92 -10.42
N ASP A 79 -2.57 0.45 -11.38
CA ASP A 79 -2.69 1.06 -12.71
C ASP A 79 -3.63 2.25 -12.75
N PHE A 80 -4.40 2.50 -11.68
CA PHE A 80 -5.47 3.49 -11.63
C PHE A 80 -5.20 4.61 -10.63
N VAL A 81 -5.72 5.79 -10.93
CA VAL A 81 -5.76 6.92 -10.03
C VAL A 81 -7.10 6.91 -9.29
N PHE A 82 -7.03 6.79 -7.98
CA PHE A 82 -8.19 6.83 -7.09
C PHE A 82 -8.65 8.27 -6.87
N GLN A 83 -9.94 8.44 -6.65
CA GLN A 83 -10.54 9.71 -6.24
C GLN A 83 -10.47 9.83 -4.72
N VAL A 84 -10.09 11.02 -4.22
CA VAL A 84 -10.12 11.30 -2.78
C VAL A 84 -11.55 11.62 -2.37
N ALA A 85 -12.15 10.73 -1.59
CA ALA A 85 -13.51 10.88 -1.07
C ALA A 85 -13.54 11.69 0.24
N GLU A 86 -12.50 11.52 1.08
CA GLU A 86 -12.33 12.24 2.34
C GLU A 86 -10.84 12.43 2.63
N HIS A 87 -10.48 13.60 3.16
CA HIS A 87 -9.14 13.87 3.68
C HIS A 87 -9.25 14.88 4.82
N ASN A 88 -8.80 14.46 6.00
CA ASN A 88 -8.70 15.31 7.19
C ASN A 88 -7.35 15.07 7.87
N ASP A 89 -7.12 15.61 9.07
CA ASP A 89 -5.82 15.59 9.76
C ASP A 89 -5.31 14.18 10.08
N SER A 90 -6.20 13.20 10.24
CA SER A 90 -5.84 11.85 10.67
C SER A 90 -6.29 10.74 9.71
N THR A 91 -7.11 11.04 8.71
CA THR A 91 -7.73 10.04 7.83
C THR A 91 -7.71 10.49 6.38
N ILE A 92 -7.43 9.57 5.47
CA ILE A 92 -7.67 9.71 4.04
C ILE A 92 -8.44 8.51 3.51
N ILE A 93 -9.50 8.77 2.72
CA ILE A 93 -10.31 7.77 2.04
C ILE A 93 -10.18 8.00 0.54
N MET A 94 -9.75 6.98 -0.17
CA MET A 94 -9.59 6.99 -1.61
C MET A 94 -10.44 5.89 -2.25
N GLN A 95 -11.12 6.19 -3.35
CA GLN A 95 -12.06 5.30 -4.01
C GLN A 95 -11.73 5.15 -5.49
N LEU A 96 -11.80 3.92 -6.00
CA LEU A 96 -11.76 3.59 -7.43
C LEU A 96 -13.17 3.20 -7.86
N PRO A 97 -13.89 4.10 -8.54
CA PRO A 97 -15.27 3.85 -8.97
C PRO A 97 -15.34 2.96 -10.21
N PHE A 98 -16.45 2.24 -10.34
CA PHE A 98 -16.83 1.42 -11.50
C PHE A 98 -18.15 1.92 -12.09
N ALA A 99 -18.32 1.74 -13.41
CA ALA A 99 -19.51 2.19 -14.12
C ALA A 99 -20.83 1.56 -13.58
N GLY A 100 -20.76 0.41 -12.91
CA GLY A 100 -21.88 -0.23 -12.25
C GLY A 100 -22.32 0.41 -10.92
N GLY A 101 -21.69 1.53 -10.50
CA GLY A 101 -21.99 2.23 -9.25
C GLY A 101 -21.34 1.64 -8.01
N GLY A 102 -20.53 0.58 -8.17
CA GLY A 102 -19.66 0.05 -7.10
C GLY A 102 -18.32 0.76 -7.06
N TYR A 103 -17.55 0.56 -6.00
CA TYR A 103 -16.19 1.07 -5.87
C TYR A 103 -15.33 0.23 -4.93
N ILE A 104 -14.01 0.26 -5.18
CA ILE A 104 -13.00 -0.22 -4.26
C ILE A 104 -12.57 0.97 -3.40
N GLN A 105 -12.54 0.81 -2.09
CA GLN A 105 -12.15 1.87 -1.15
C GLN A 105 -10.92 1.44 -0.35
N GLN A 106 -9.95 2.33 -0.28
CA GLN A 106 -8.82 2.30 0.63
C GLN A 106 -9.00 3.43 1.65
N LYS A 107 -9.10 3.08 2.92
CA LYS A 107 -9.12 4.03 4.03
C LYS A 107 -7.83 3.86 4.82
N PHE A 108 -7.12 4.96 5.04
CA PHE A 108 -5.92 5.01 5.86
C PHE A 108 -6.13 5.99 7.00
N TRP A 109 -5.63 5.66 8.19
CA TRP A 109 -5.67 6.60 9.31
C TRP A 109 -4.49 6.41 10.24
N LEU A 110 -4.17 7.50 10.98
CA LEU A 110 -3.14 7.56 11.99
C LEU A 110 -3.74 7.91 13.34
N GLU A 111 -3.39 7.12 14.35
CA GLU A 111 -3.69 7.46 15.74
C GLU A 111 -2.61 8.37 16.31
N SER A 112 -2.99 9.26 17.24
CA SER A 112 -2.04 10.13 17.94
C SER A 112 -1.00 9.30 18.71
N GLY A 113 0.27 9.67 18.61
CA GLY A 113 1.37 9.00 19.30
C GLY A 113 1.78 7.63 18.74
N SER A 114 1.14 7.15 17.68
CA SER A 114 1.42 5.85 17.07
C SER A 114 2.35 5.96 15.86
N TYR A 115 3.28 5.00 15.72
CA TYR A 115 4.05 4.78 14.49
C TYR A 115 3.30 3.88 13.48
N MET A 116 2.16 3.31 13.88
CA MET A 116 1.40 2.37 13.06
C MET A 116 0.31 3.10 12.29
N MET A 117 0.38 3.01 10.96
CA MET A 117 -0.71 3.38 10.06
C MET A 117 -1.71 2.21 10.01
N GLN A 118 -2.97 2.54 10.12
CA GLN A 118 -4.06 1.60 9.91
C GLN A 118 -4.55 1.68 8.47
N ASN A 119 -4.99 0.55 7.91
CA ASN A 119 -5.57 0.47 6.58
C ASN A 119 -6.81 -0.43 6.60
N GLU A 120 -7.84 -0.02 5.88
CA GLU A 120 -9.04 -0.81 5.61
C GLU A 120 -9.33 -0.82 4.11
N LEU A 121 -9.45 -2.02 3.55
CA LEU A 121 -9.87 -2.24 2.18
C LEU A 121 -11.34 -2.65 2.17
N SER A 122 -12.17 -1.96 1.38
CA SER A 122 -13.59 -2.26 1.26
C SER A 122 -14.02 -2.34 -0.20
N PHE A 123 -14.95 -3.24 -0.47
CA PHE A 123 -15.62 -3.41 -1.77
C PHE A 123 -17.09 -3.06 -1.60
N VAL A 124 -17.49 -1.90 -2.10
CA VAL A 124 -18.84 -1.36 -1.88
C VAL A 124 -19.67 -1.50 -3.14
N ASN A 125 -20.84 -2.14 -3.04
CA ASN A 125 -21.76 -2.41 -4.16
C ASN A 125 -21.10 -3.14 -5.35
N MET A 126 -20.17 -4.07 -5.07
CA MET A 126 -19.40 -4.79 -6.09
C MET A 126 -20.00 -6.15 -6.46
N ASP A 127 -21.12 -6.57 -5.88
CA ASP A 127 -21.74 -7.91 -6.10
C ASP A 127 -22.05 -8.23 -7.57
N GLY A 128 -22.32 -7.22 -8.40
CA GLY A 128 -22.56 -7.39 -9.84
C GLY A 128 -21.31 -7.25 -10.70
N ILE A 129 -20.19 -6.87 -10.13
CA ILE A 129 -18.92 -6.53 -10.81
C ILE A 129 -17.89 -7.62 -10.54
N ILE A 130 -17.73 -8.01 -9.29
CA ILE A 130 -16.86 -9.12 -8.86
C ILE A 130 -17.71 -10.41 -8.86
N PRO A 131 -17.32 -11.44 -9.61
CA PRO A 131 -18.03 -12.73 -9.60
C PRO A 131 -18.01 -13.37 -8.20
N ARG A 132 -19.11 -13.98 -7.78
CA ARG A 132 -19.26 -14.61 -6.45
C ARG A 132 -18.29 -15.77 -6.17
N ASN A 133 -17.67 -16.32 -7.19
CA ASN A 133 -16.68 -17.38 -7.07
C ASN A 133 -15.25 -16.86 -6.87
N VAL A 134 -15.05 -15.55 -6.86
CA VAL A 134 -13.76 -14.94 -6.46
C VAL A 134 -13.67 -14.99 -4.95
N SER A 135 -12.83 -15.88 -4.44
CA SER A 135 -12.64 -16.10 -3.00
C SER A 135 -11.27 -15.61 -2.50
N MET A 136 -10.37 -15.23 -3.41
CA MET A 136 -9.03 -14.75 -3.06
C MET A 136 -8.71 -13.46 -3.82
N LEU A 137 -7.92 -12.62 -3.17
CA LEU A 137 -7.34 -11.40 -3.72
C LEU A 137 -5.83 -11.54 -3.67
N ASP A 138 -5.17 -11.25 -4.78
CA ASP A 138 -3.71 -11.20 -4.80
C ASP A 138 -3.26 -9.77 -4.46
N ILE A 139 -2.50 -9.64 -3.39
CA ILE A 139 -1.89 -8.39 -2.96
C ILE A 139 -0.41 -8.44 -3.27
N ASP A 140 0.03 -7.56 -4.16
CA ASP A 140 1.44 -7.36 -4.48
C ASP A 140 1.95 -6.12 -3.77
N TRP A 141 2.96 -6.28 -2.91
CA TRP A 141 3.63 -5.16 -2.28
C TRP A 141 5.14 -5.32 -2.36
N SER A 142 5.78 -4.42 -3.08
CA SER A 142 7.23 -4.34 -3.21
C SER A 142 7.74 -3.06 -2.58
N VAL A 143 8.75 -3.15 -1.73
CA VAL A 143 9.39 -1.99 -1.09
C VAL A 143 10.89 -2.11 -1.17
N VAL A 144 11.56 -1.04 -1.65
CA VAL A 144 13.00 -0.89 -1.54
C VAL A 144 13.32 -0.21 -0.22
N ILE A 145 13.76 -0.98 0.77
CA ILE A 145 14.11 -0.48 2.10
C ILE A 145 15.41 0.31 2.01
N PRO A 146 15.42 1.61 2.38
CA PRO A 146 16.63 2.41 2.36
C PRO A 146 17.59 1.97 3.45
N ARG A 147 18.86 2.18 3.22
CA ARG A 147 19.88 1.97 4.23
C ARG A 147 19.77 3.07 5.32
N LEU A 148 19.64 2.65 6.58
CA LEU A 148 19.46 3.54 7.73
C LEU A 148 20.68 3.61 8.64
N GLU A 149 21.57 2.59 8.60
CA GLU A 149 22.72 2.46 9.48
C GLU A 149 24.06 2.60 8.73
N LYS A 150 25.09 3.07 9.42
CA LYS A 150 26.42 3.27 8.84
C LYS A 150 27.10 1.95 8.42
N GLY A 151 26.90 0.88 9.17
CA GLY A 151 27.52 -0.43 8.98
C GLY A 151 26.72 -1.38 8.10
N TYR A 152 26.84 -1.33 6.78
CA TYR A 152 26.09 -2.19 5.85
C TYR A 152 26.11 -3.69 6.22
N LYS A 153 27.29 -4.24 6.59
CA LYS A 153 27.39 -5.65 6.97
C LYS A 153 26.56 -5.97 8.22
N ASN A 154 26.58 -5.09 9.20
CA ASN A 154 25.80 -5.25 10.43
C ASN A 154 24.29 -5.10 10.13
N GLU A 155 23.90 -4.06 9.39
CA GLU A 155 22.52 -3.85 9.01
C GLU A 155 21.96 -5.06 8.27
N LYS A 156 22.67 -5.56 7.24
CA LYS A 156 22.27 -6.77 6.51
C LYS A 156 22.18 -8.01 7.40
N GLN A 157 23.10 -8.18 8.35
CA GLN A 157 23.11 -9.34 9.26
C GLN A 157 21.90 -9.35 10.22
N TYR A 158 21.41 -8.18 10.60
CA TYR A 158 20.29 -8.04 11.54
C TYR A 158 18.96 -7.74 10.84
N SER A 159 18.97 -7.53 9.53
CA SER A 159 17.73 -7.38 8.76
C SER A 159 17.02 -8.72 8.64
N LYS A 160 15.74 -8.75 9.00
CA LYS A 160 14.89 -9.92 8.90
C LYS A 160 13.47 -9.51 8.51
N LEU A 161 12.75 -10.42 7.91
CA LEU A 161 11.33 -10.29 7.65
C LEU A 161 10.60 -11.28 8.54
N ASP A 162 9.76 -10.77 9.42
CA ASP A 162 8.83 -11.58 10.20
C ASP A 162 7.44 -11.43 9.61
N PHE A 163 6.70 -12.53 9.52
CA PHE A 163 5.29 -12.50 9.12
C PHE A 163 4.44 -13.26 10.14
N TYR A 164 3.16 -12.96 10.17
CA TYR A 164 2.22 -13.47 11.16
C TYR A 164 0.86 -13.73 10.53
N TYR A 165 0.32 -14.92 10.76
CA TYR A 165 -1.04 -15.27 10.39
C TYR A 165 -1.99 -15.17 11.57
N ASP A 166 -3.25 -14.87 11.27
CA ASP A 166 -4.29 -14.94 12.27
C ASP A 166 -4.39 -16.38 12.81
N GLY A 167 -4.26 -16.52 14.13
CA GLY A 167 -4.22 -17.81 14.81
C GLY A 167 -2.83 -18.36 15.14
N ASP A 168 -1.75 -17.79 14.61
CA ASP A 168 -0.38 -18.19 14.97
C ASP A 168 -0.04 -17.78 16.41
N LYS A 169 0.77 -18.60 17.07
CA LYS A 169 1.24 -18.30 18.44
C LYS A 169 2.47 -17.39 18.46
N LYS A 170 3.19 -17.28 17.36
CA LYS A 170 4.43 -16.48 17.22
C LYS A 170 4.69 -16.19 15.75
N PRO A 171 5.37 -15.06 15.43
CA PRO A 171 5.79 -14.76 14.07
C PRO A 171 6.78 -15.80 13.54
N GLU A 172 6.73 -16.02 12.23
CA GLU A 172 7.73 -16.77 11.47
C GLU A 172 8.71 -15.82 10.79
N GLU A 173 9.97 -16.25 10.62
CA GLU A 173 11.05 -15.44 10.09
C GLU A 173 11.47 -15.94 8.70
N ILE A 174 11.56 -15.03 7.72
CA ILE A 174 12.11 -15.31 6.39
C ILE A 174 13.48 -14.66 6.24
N GLY A 175 14.47 -15.44 5.80
CA GLY A 175 15.68 -14.93 5.17
C GLY A 175 16.55 -13.99 5.98
N ARG A 176 16.91 -14.33 7.20
CA ARG A 176 17.85 -13.53 8.00
C ARG A 176 19.17 -13.28 7.26
N GLY A 177 19.36 -12.08 6.70
CA GLY A 177 20.57 -11.70 5.96
C GLY A 177 20.84 -12.47 4.67
N ARG A 178 19.86 -13.23 4.15
CA ARG A 178 19.94 -14.04 2.92
C ARG A 178 18.67 -13.82 2.09
N ASP A 179 18.77 -14.13 0.80
CA ASP A 179 17.58 -14.21 -0.04
C ASP A 179 16.73 -15.39 0.45
N GLY A 180 15.48 -15.16 0.72
CA GLY A 180 14.55 -16.17 1.17
C GLY A 180 13.18 -15.97 0.52
N SER A 181 12.50 -17.08 0.26
CA SER A 181 11.10 -17.09 -0.14
C SER A 181 10.38 -18.15 0.68
N GLU A 182 9.21 -17.82 1.17
CA GLU A 182 8.30 -18.76 1.82
C GLU A 182 7.00 -18.79 1.03
N ARG A 183 6.53 -19.99 0.74
CA ARG A 183 5.19 -20.20 0.20
C ARG A 183 4.32 -20.77 1.31
N ILE A 184 3.23 -20.10 1.57
CA ILE A 184 2.30 -20.50 2.60
C ILE A 184 1.06 -21.02 1.92
N ASP A 185 0.79 -22.28 2.14
CA ASP A 185 -0.41 -22.96 1.70
C ASP A 185 -1.43 -22.88 2.86
N THR A 186 -2.50 -22.11 2.65
CA THR A 186 -3.65 -21.99 3.58
C THR A 186 -4.71 -23.02 3.29
#